data_1be46738d13640b784267a2c446cdd2f
#
_entry.id   1be46738d13640b784267a2c446cdd2f
#
_cell.length_a   1.000
_cell.length_b   1.000
_cell.length_c   1.000
_cell.angle_alpha   90.00
_cell.angle_beta   90.00
_cell.angle_gamma   90.00
#
_symmetry.space_group_name_H-M   'P 1'
#
loop_
_entity.id
_entity.type
_entity.pdbx_description
1 polymer ?
#
loop_
_entity_poly.entity_id
_entity_poly.type
_entity_poly.pdbx_seq_one_letter_code
_entity_poly.pdbx_strand_id
1 'polypeptide(L)'
;MLKVRIVNKSRWPDPFYATDASAGMDLRADIEEPIVLGPLERALVPTGIFIELPVGYEAQIRPRSGLATKHGITVINSPGTVDADFRGELRTSLVNLSNVPFEIVPGERIAQMVVARHERGEWEDVEVLSETERGAGGWGSTGSK
;
A
#
# COMPACT_ATOMS: atom_id res chain seq x y z
N MET A 1 -4.97 -17.06 -14.94
CA MET A 1 -4.56 -16.25 -13.79
C MET A 1 -3.28 -15.49 -14.11
N LEU A 2 -3.16 -14.26 -13.60
CA LEU A 2 -1.94 -13.46 -13.72
C LEU A 2 -0.81 -14.13 -12.95
N LYS A 3 0.35 -14.28 -13.56
CA LYS A 3 1.56 -14.78 -12.89
C LYS A 3 2.44 -13.60 -12.49
N VAL A 4 2.79 -13.54 -11.23
CA VAL A 4 3.74 -12.59 -10.67
C VAL A 4 4.94 -13.38 -10.16
N ARG A 5 6.13 -13.02 -10.60
CA ARG A 5 7.36 -13.66 -10.10
C ARG A 5 7.70 -13.08 -8.73
N ILE A 6 8.15 -13.92 -7.82
CA ILE A 6 8.49 -13.52 -6.46
C ILE A 6 9.84 -14.10 -6.04
N VAL A 7 10.61 -13.30 -5.31
CA VAL A 7 11.74 -13.75 -4.50
C VAL A 7 11.43 -13.40 -3.05
N ASN A 8 11.39 -14.40 -2.20
CA ASN A 8 11.18 -14.24 -0.77
C ASN A 8 12.47 -14.53 -0.03
N LYS A 9 13.08 -13.50 0.54
CA LYS A 9 14.29 -13.59 1.39
C LYS A 9 13.96 -13.55 2.88
N SER A 10 12.68 -13.46 3.23
CA SER A 10 12.23 -13.47 4.61
C SER A 10 12.16 -14.90 5.16
N ARG A 11 11.97 -15.01 6.46
CA ARG A 11 11.66 -16.29 7.14
C ARG A 11 10.17 -16.63 7.14
N TRP A 12 9.35 -15.78 6.53
CA TRP A 12 7.89 -15.90 6.53
C TRP A 12 7.41 -16.49 5.21
N PRO A 13 6.21 -17.09 5.18
CA PRO A 13 5.63 -17.60 3.93
C PRO A 13 5.46 -16.49 2.90
N ASP A 14 5.36 -16.88 1.63
CA ASP A 14 4.95 -15.96 0.57
C ASP A 14 3.60 -15.33 0.91
N PRO A 15 3.38 -14.05 0.56
CA PRO A 15 2.07 -13.45 0.68
C PRO A 15 1.00 -14.27 -0.04
N PHE A 16 -0.17 -14.41 0.57
CA PHE A 16 -1.26 -15.21 0.02
C PHE A 16 -2.61 -14.54 0.25
N TYR A 17 -3.58 -14.88 -0.56
CA TYR A 17 -4.96 -14.47 -0.37
C TYR A 17 -5.62 -15.33 0.70
N ALA A 18 -6.18 -14.70 1.73
CA ALA A 18 -6.81 -15.43 2.85
C ALA A 18 -8.09 -16.17 2.44
N THR A 19 -8.80 -15.65 1.44
CA THR A 19 -10.01 -16.26 0.86
C THR A 19 -9.98 -16.13 -0.67
N ASP A 20 -10.79 -16.91 -1.36
CA ASP A 20 -10.91 -16.84 -2.82
C ASP A 20 -11.39 -15.48 -3.35
N ALA A 21 -12.08 -14.72 -2.51
CA ALA A 21 -12.59 -13.38 -2.85
C ALA A 21 -11.71 -12.23 -2.32
N SER A 22 -10.60 -12.53 -1.64
CA SER A 22 -9.69 -11.49 -1.16
C SER A 22 -9.00 -10.76 -2.30
N ALA A 23 -8.94 -9.44 -2.24
CA ALA A 23 -8.18 -8.61 -3.18
C ALA A 23 -6.76 -8.34 -2.69
N GLY A 24 -6.52 -8.37 -1.40
CA GLY A 24 -5.24 -8.06 -0.77
C GLY A 24 -4.55 -9.28 -0.18
N MET A 25 -3.24 -9.26 -0.21
CA MET A 25 -2.36 -10.20 0.48
C MET A 25 -1.62 -9.45 1.58
N ASP A 26 -1.59 -10.03 2.79
CA ASP A 26 -0.85 -9.40 3.90
C ASP A 26 0.66 -9.44 3.68
N LEU A 27 1.32 -8.36 4.05
CA LEU A 27 2.77 -8.23 4.11
C LEU A 27 3.23 -8.26 5.57
N ARG A 28 4.31 -8.98 5.85
CA ARG A 28 4.85 -9.15 7.20
C ARG A 28 6.13 -8.36 7.39
N ALA A 29 6.35 -7.90 8.62
CA ALA A 29 7.59 -7.25 9.02
C ALA A 29 8.72 -8.28 9.07
N ASP A 30 9.70 -8.14 8.18
CA ASP A 30 10.92 -8.95 8.20
C ASP A 30 12.01 -8.22 8.96
N ILE A 31 11.88 -8.25 10.28
CA ILE A 31 12.78 -7.61 11.24
C ILE A 31 13.21 -8.64 12.27
N GLU A 32 14.40 -8.45 12.87
CA GLU A 32 14.91 -9.32 13.93
C GLU A 32 14.49 -8.82 15.31
N GLU A 33 14.53 -7.50 15.51
CA GLU A 33 14.16 -6.82 16.75
C GLU A 33 12.87 -6.03 16.58
N PRO A 34 12.03 -5.95 17.62
CA PRO A 34 10.85 -5.11 17.59
C PRO A 34 11.17 -3.64 17.29
N ILE A 35 10.26 -2.98 16.58
CA ILE A 35 10.33 -1.54 16.32
C ILE A 35 9.20 -0.87 17.10
N VAL A 36 9.54 0.09 17.94
CA VAL A 36 8.56 0.90 18.67
C VAL A 36 8.35 2.20 17.91
N LEU A 37 7.10 2.44 17.50
CA LEU A 37 6.66 3.72 16.93
C LEU A 37 5.95 4.53 17.99
N GLY A 38 6.56 5.61 18.44
CA GLY A 38 5.89 6.63 19.24
C GLY A 38 4.90 7.46 18.40
N PRO A 39 4.13 8.35 19.04
CA PRO A 39 3.21 9.23 18.34
C PRO A 39 3.90 10.03 17.24
N LEU A 40 3.31 10.01 16.02
CA LEU A 40 3.80 10.67 14.81
C LEU A 40 5.16 10.18 14.29
N GLU A 41 5.75 9.18 14.90
CA GLU A 41 6.96 8.54 14.38
C GLU A 41 6.63 7.65 13.18
N ARG A 42 7.60 7.52 12.26
CA ARG A 42 7.52 6.65 11.10
C ARG A 42 8.75 5.75 11.01
N ALA A 43 8.56 4.60 10.41
CA ALA A 43 9.64 3.67 10.10
C ALA A 43 9.41 3.02 8.75
N LEU A 44 10.50 2.83 8.00
CA LEU A 44 10.50 2.05 6.77
C LEU A 44 10.77 0.58 7.13
N VAL A 45 9.71 -0.24 7.12
CA VAL A 45 9.77 -1.63 7.59
C VAL A 45 9.97 -2.56 6.41
N PRO A 46 11.03 -3.37 6.41
CA PRO A 46 11.29 -4.34 5.35
C PRO A 46 10.34 -5.53 5.42
N THR A 47 10.09 -6.15 4.27
CA THR A 47 9.27 -7.36 4.14
C THR A 47 10.05 -8.58 3.66
N GLY A 48 11.25 -8.39 3.12
CA GLY A 48 12.05 -9.45 2.49
C GLY A 48 11.48 -9.92 1.14
N ILE A 49 10.44 -9.26 0.63
CA ILE A 49 9.74 -9.66 -0.60
C ILE A 49 10.16 -8.77 -1.77
N PHE A 50 10.45 -9.42 -2.89
CA PHE A 50 10.76 -8.80 -4.18
C PHE A 50 9.82 -9.39 -5.22
N ILE A 51 9.24 -8.56 -6.07
CA ILE A 51 8.30 -9.03 -7.10
C ILE A 51 8.65 -8.48 -8.48
N GLU A 52 8.22 -9.21 -9.50
CA GLU A 52 8.25 -8.77 -10.89
C GLU A 52 6.84 -8.87 -11.46
N LEU A 53 6.25 -7.71 -11.71
CA LEU A 53 4.92 -7.58 -12.30
C LEU A 53 5.02 -7.51 -13.82
N PRO A 54 4.06 -8.10 -14.56
CA PRO A 54 3.95 -7.81 -15.99
C PRO A 54 3.65 -6.33 -16.24
N VAL A 55 4.16 -5.80 -17.37
CA VAL A 55 3.83 -4.43 -17.81
C VAL A 55 2.31 -4.28 -17.96
N GLY A 56 1.76 -3.17 -17.52
CA GLY A 56 0.33 -2.89 -17.46
C GLY A 56 -0.30 -3.22 -16.11
N TYR A 57 0.50 -3.69 -15.15
CA TYR A 57 0.07 -3.95 -13.78
C TYR A 57 0.93 -3.19 -12.78
N GLU A 58 0.32 -2.85 -11.67
CA GLU A 58 0.95 -2.27 -10.49
C GLU A 58 0.63 -3.10 -9.26
N ALA A 59 1.40 -2.96 -8.20
CA ALA A 59 0.96 -3.35 -6.88
C ALA A 59 0.78 -2.11 -6.02
N GLN A 60 -0.28 -2.11 -5.21
CA GLN A 60 -0.57 -1.04 -4.26
C GLN A 60 -0.36 -1.55 -2.85
N ILE A 61 0.45 -0.85 -2.09
CA ILE A 61 0.66 -1.12 -0.68
C ILE A 61 -0.31 -0.26 0.11
N ARG A 62 -1.19 -0.92 0.85
CA ARG A 62 -2.29 -0.31 1.60
C ARG A 62 -2.19 -0.66 3.08
N PRO A 63 -2.71 0.21 3.97
CA PRO A 63 -2.80 -0.14 5.39
C PRO A 63 -3.79 -1.30 5.62
N ARG A 64 -3.63 -1.96 6.76
CA ARG A 64 -4.61 -2.92 7.26
C ARG A 64 -5.64 -2.20 8.13
N SER A 65 -6.92 -2.47 7.89
CA SER A 65 -8.02 -1.80 8.57
C SER A 65 -7.97 -1.94 10.10
N GLY A 66 -7.61 -3.12 10.59
CA GLY A 66 -7.51 -3.38 12.03
C GLY A 66 -6.42 -2.56 12.72
N LEU A 67 -5.22 -2.48 12.12
CA LEU A 67 -4.14 -1.66 12.65
C LEU A 67 -4.48 -0.16 12.58
N ALA A 68 -5.08 0.28 11.49
CA ALA A 68 -5.48 1.66 11.32
C ALA A 68 -6.54 2.08 12.36
N THR A 69 -7.61 1.30 12.48
CA THR A 69 -8.75 1.65 13.34
C THR A 69 -8.43 1.49 14.82
N LYS A 70 -7.76 0.41 15.22
CA LYS A 70 -7.51 0.10 16.64
C LYS A 70 -6.28 0.80 17.19
N HIS A 71 -5.25 1.00 16.37
CA HIS A 71 -3.93 1.45 16.82
C HIS A 71 -3.46 2.72 16.14
N GLY A 72 -4.17 3.24 15.16
CA GLY A 72 -3.76 4.43 14.42
C GLY A 72 -2.53 4.20 13.53
N ILE A 73 -2.19 2.94 13.23
CA ILE A 73 -1.05 2.59 12.38
C ILE A 73 -1.50 2.53 10.93
N THR A 74 -0.84 3.31 10.09
CA THR A 74 -1.14 3.35 8.65
C THR A 74 0.14 3.43 7.83
N VAL A 75 -0.02 3.29 6.52
CA VAL A 75 1.06 3.53 5.56
C VAL A 75 1.03 5.01 5.20
N ILE A 76 2.14 5.72 5.38
CA ILE A 76 2.18 7.18 5.22
C ILE A 76 1.92 7.60 3.77
N ASN A 77 2.33 6.80 2.79
CA ASN A 77 2.05 6.99 1.37
C ASN A 77 0.96 6.01 0.90
N SER A 78 -0.24 6.14 1.41
CA SER A 78 -1.36 5.25 1.09
C SER A 78 -2.18 5.75 -0.09
N PRO A 79 -2.28 4.97 -1.19
CA PRO A 79 -1.57 3.73 -1.44
C PRO A 79 -0.13 3.96 -1.90
N GLY A 80 0.78 3.11 -1.47
CA GLY A 80 2.12 3.05 -2.04
C GLY A 80 2.08 2.41 -3.42
N THR A 81 2.78 2.96 -4.40
CA THR A 81 2.82 2.44 -5.76
C THR A 81 4.06 1.60 -5.99
N VAL A 82 3.86 0.39 -6.50
CA VAL A 82 4.94 -0.50 -6.94
C VAL A 82 4.81 -0.69 -8.44
N ASP A 83 5.76 -0.11 -9.18
CA ASP A 83 5.79 -0.19 -10.63
C ASP A 83 6.24 -1.57 -11.13
N ALA A 84 5.85 -1.93 -12.35
CA ALA A 84 6.18 -3.23 -12.93
C ALA A 84 7.70 -3.45 -13.11
N ASP A 85 8.46 -2.39 -13.30
CA ASP A 85 9.93 -2.44 -13.48
C ASP A 85 10.72 -2.25 -12.17
N PHE A 86 10.04 -2.07 -11.03
CA PHE A 86 10.72 -2.02 -9.74
C PHE A 86 11.24 -3.41 -9.36
N ARG A 87 12.53 -3.51 -9.04
CA ARG A 87 13.19 -4.79 -8.65
C ARG A 87 13.71 -4.78 -7.21
N GLY A 88 13.46 -3.70 -6.48
CA GLY A 88 13.88 -3.59 -5.08
C GLY A 88 12.96 -4.33 -4.13
N GLU A 89 13.39 -4.39 -2.89
CA GLU A 89 12.60 -4.94 -1.80
C GLU A 89 11.34 -4.11 -1.55
N LEU A 90 10.21 -4.78 -1.38
CA LEU A 90 8.99 -4.15 -0.91
C LEU A 90 9.16 -3.76 0.56
N ARG A 91 9.09 -2.48 0.83
CA ARG A 91 9.16 -1.92 2.18
C ARG A 91 7.91 -1.09 2.44
N THR A 92 7.50 -1.06 3.69
CA THR A 92 6.30 -0.34 4.10
C THR A 92 6.69 0.81 5.01
N SER A 93 6.35 2.02 4.61
CA SER A 93 6.54 3.23 5.42
C SER A 93 5.37 3.40 6.37
N LEU A 94 5.51 2.91 7.60
CA LEU A 94 4.48 2.98 8.63
C LEU A 94 4.60 4.27 9.44
N VAL A 95 3.45 4.79 9.87
CA VAL A 95 3.34 5.93 10.78
C VAL A 95 2.33 5.63 11.88
N ASN A 96 2.61 6.10 13.08
CA ASN A 96 1.68 6.02 14.21
C ASN A 96 0.95 7.37 14.36
N LEU A 97 -0.33 7.40 14.02
CA LEU A 97 -1.19 8.58 14.15
C LEU A 97 -1.97 8.60 15.47
N SER A 98 -1.69 7.68 16.39
CA SER A 98 -2.26 7.67 17.72
C SER A 98 -1.38 8.43 18.72
N ASN A 99 -1.83 8.54 19.95
CA ASN A 99 -1.07 9.09 21.06
C ASN A 99 -0.45 8.03 21.97
N VAL A 100 -0.49 6.76 21.54
CA VAL A 100 0.03 5.61 22.29
C VAL A 100 1.14 4.95 21.47
N PRO A 101 2.33 4.69 22.03
CA PRO A 101 3.37 3.94 21.35
C PRO A 101 2.86 2.57 20.88
N PHE A 102 3.30 2.16 19.70
CA PHE A 102 2.96 0.86 19.11
C PHE A 102 4.23 0.08 18.82
N GLU A 103 4.25 -1.18 19.25
CA GLU A 103 5.37 -2.09 19.00
C GLU A 103 5.06 -2.99 17.82
N ILE A 104 5.92 -2.93 16.79
CA ILE A 104 5.90 -3.84 15.64
C ILE A 104 6.82 -5.00 15.97
N VAL A 105 6.29 -6.21 16.01
CA VAL A 105 7.09 -7.42 16.29
C VAL A 105 7.46 -8.14 15.00
N PRO A 106 8.55 -8.95 15.00
CA PRO A 106 8.92 -9.76 13.83
C PRO A 106 7.76 -10.62 13.33
N GLY A 107 7.52 -10.63 12.03
CA GLY A 107 6.47 -11.41 11.39
C GLY A 107 5.06 -10.83 11.49
N GLU A 108 4.89 -9.71 12.14
CA GLU A 108 3.58 -9.05 12.23
C GLU A 108 3.09 -8.61 10.85
N ARG A 109 1.80 -8.80 10.60
CA ARG A 109 1.15 -8.36 9.36
C ARG A 109 0.88 -6.87 9.47
N ILE A 110 1.67 -6.08 8.74
CA ILE A 110 1.75 -4.62 8.89
C ILE A 110 1.07 -3.82 7.79
N ALA A 111 0.85 -4.44 6.65
CA ALA A 111 0.24 -3.83 5.47
C ALA A 111 -0.39 -4.92 4.62
N GLN A 112 -1.01 -4.52 3.53
CA GLN A 112 -1.50 -5.44 2.50
C GLN A 112 -1.12 -4.94 1.12
N MET A 113 -0.98 -5.88 0.18
CA MET A 113 -0.64 -5.61 -1.20
C MET A 113 -1.80 -6.02 -2.10
N VAL A 114 -2.21 -5.13 -3.00
CA VAL A 114 -3.23 -5.40 -4.02
C VAL A 114 -2.59 -5.25 -5.39
N VAL A 115 -2.68 -6.29 -6.23
CA VAL A 115 -2.25 -6.24 -7.63
C VAL A 115 -3.40 -5.74 -8.47
N ALA A 116 -3.16 -4.73 -9.29
CA ALA A 116 -4.18 -4.11 -10.13
C ALA A 116 -3.65 -3.83 -11.54
N ARG A 117 -4.55 -3.88 -12.52
CA ARG A 117 -4.27 -3.38 -13.86
C ARG A 117 -4.36 -1.86 -13.85
N HIS A 118 -3.53 -1.20 -14.66
CA HIS A 118 -3.58 0.25 -14.80
C HIS A 118 -3.49 0.66 -16.27
N GLU A 119 -3.99 1.84 -16.56
CA GLU A 119 -3.81 2.51 -17.85
C GLU A 119 -2.67 3.53 -17.73
N ARG A 120 -2.07 3.84 -18.88
CA ARG A 120 -1.13 4.95 -19.01
C ARG A 120 -1.79 6.06 -19.82
N GLY A 121 -1.89 7.24 -19.22
CA GLY A 121 -2.38 8.43 -19.91
C GLY A 121 -1.30 9.05 -20.79
N GLU A 122 -1.68 9.47 -21.99
CA GLU A 122 -0.90 10.33 -22.86
C GLU A 122 -1.58 11.71 -22.87
N TRP A 123 -0.80 12.76 -22.68
CA TRP A 123 -1.35 14.12 -22.66
C TRP A 123 -1.68 14.58 -24.09
N GLU A 124 -2.88 15.10 -24.26
CA GLU A 124 -3.30 15.86 -25.42
C GLU A 124 -3.49 17.32 -24.98
N ASP A 125 -2.56 18.16 -25.34
CA ASP A 125 -2.60 19.56 -24.96
C ASP A 125 -3.72 20.29 -25.70
N VAL A 126 -4.63 20.87 -24.94
CA VAL A 126 -5.76 21.65 -25.45
C VAL A 126 -5.84 22.98 -24.70
N GLU A 127 -6.43 24.00 -25.31
CA GLU A 127 -6.61 25.29 -24.65
C GLU A 127 -7.80 25.30 -23.68
N VAL A 128 -8.82 24.47 -23.95
CA VAL A 128 -10.07 24.45 -23.20
C VAL A 128 -10.55 23.01 -23.07
N LEU A 129 -11.05 22.65 -21.88
CA LEU A 129 -11.71 21.36 -21.65
C LEU A 129 -13.18 21.44 -22.03
N SER A 130 -13.77 20.28 -22.35
CA SER A 130 -15.19 20.19 -22.62
C SER A 130 -16.04 20.61 -21.40
N GLU A 131 -17.21 21.17 -21.67
CA GLU A 131 -18.15 21.57 -20.62
C GLU A 131 -18.92 20.36 -20.09
N THR A 132 -19.24 20.38 -18.78
CA THR A 132 -20.12 19.42 -18.12
C THR A 132 -21.07 20.15 -17.19
N GLU A 133 -22.18 19.49 -16.82
CA GLU A 133 -23.12 20.04 -15.84
C GLU A 133 -22.44 20.34 -14.49
N ARG A 134 -21.53 19.46 -14.03
CA ARG A 134 -20.75 19.66 -12.81
C ARG A 134 -19.77 20.84 -12.92
N GLY A 135 -19.16 21.05 -14.08
CA GLY A 135 -18.12 22.06 -14.29
C GLY A 135 -16.96 21.93 -13.31
N ALA A 136 -16.58 23.02 -12.68
CA ALA A 136 -15.46 23.09 -11.72
C ALA A 136 -15.88 22.74 -10.27
N GLY A 137 -17.09 22.24 -10.05
CA GLY A 137 -17.59 21.89 -8.71
C GLY A 137 -16.78 20.76 -8.08
N GLY A 138 -16.23 21.00 -6.92
CA GLY A 138 -15.43 20.06 -6.14
C GLY A 138 -15.26 20.55 -4.71
N TRP A 139 -14.38 19.91 -3.96
CA TRP A 139 -13.99 20.34 -2.61
C TRP A 139 -15.19 20.54 -1.65
N GLY A 140 -16.16 19.61 -1.72
CA GLY A 140 -17.37 19.69 -0.91
C GLY A 140 -18.49 20.53 -1.52
N SER A 141 -18.45 20.84 -2.82
CA SER A 141 -19.49 21.60 -3.53
C SER A 141 -20.89 20.98 -3.44
N THR A 142 -20.99 19.67 -3.22
CA THR A 142 -22.25 18.94 -3.03
C THR A 142 -22.76 18.95 -1.59
N GLY A 143 -21.99 19.57 -0.66
CA GLY A 143 -22.32 19.60 0.76
C GLY A 143 -21.99 18.32 1.51
N SER A 144 -22.16 18.35 2.82
CA SER A 144 -21.88 17.24 3.75
C SER A 144 -23.14 16.59 4.32
N LYS A 145 -24.33 17.09 3.97
CA LYS A 145 -25.65 16.61 4.42
C LYS A 145 -26.62 16.55 3.26
#